data_6a604fffe022bfbca150ddcadfbd0946
#
_entry.id   6a604fffe022bfbca150ddcadfbd0946
#
_cell.length_a   1.000
_cell.length_b   1.000
_cell.length_c   1.000
_cell.angle_alpha   90.00
_cell.angle_beta   90.00
_cell.angle_gamma   90.00
#
_symmetry.space_group_name_H-M   'P 1'
#
loop_
_entity.id
_entity.type
_entity.pdbx_description
1 polymer ?
#
loop_
_entity_poly.entity_id
_entity_poly.type
_entity_poly.pdbx_seq_one_letter_code
_entity_poly.pdbx_strand_id
1 'polypeptide(L)'
;MQPYQEEYIANLKEISLLSVQRGQDAPCFEAYLEGQRQRRARMEQVVARNMSLLRENLFPLLDRLFEAGDAQLVELEEFAAALFDGRSELDVGLFRQIYRALLSRSRLQKSRNDMIRQLYWLGMGYNCLCTKLMGLEGAADGYTSRMRLCFMEAAAYLKYFDEIEDSGTKGYILRSRANVALGQFKSPSEKIQMVKYTLKIMQDKEYQEKAPELPWNRYIYMTHLQMVASLSRSRERAMTPQDIAAVMESVYIVYQTQLAQAQERGERPPARISFSYDSINYYCGLDSLDGLLGRMELLMDRAEDDDYSSDGIYAMISLPAFYCNFLQENPEKVPERREYLDSLYRRATDYAERFPQPAENETLFFALRQMTIGFVETGSGLSYGDLLQRLLVRFLPEMYVHSHTVGRTAAAFCRIVLEEEPGFFDDMDSIREITDFRQKEGAVSDYAMKAGLFHDTGKISFPNLYSLTARQWFEEEYELASLHTQIGEDRLSRQPSTRPYAPVALGHHAWYDGSGGYPDSYVRLECPCRQMVDIIGLVDWLDNVTYTTHRYTGMKKTFPEAVREAIRLGGKRFSPLLTGRLEDPAVEHKLAEALEGSRREAYRRLYEAANERQAP
;
A
#
# COMPACT_ATOMS: atom_id res chain seq x y z
N MET A 1 -5.52 24.14 -18.83
CA MET A 1 -5.72 24.15 -17.34
C MET A 1 -5.75 25.59 -16.81
N GLN A 2 -6.49 25.86 -15.74
CA GLN A 2 -6.54 27.15 -15.04
C GLN A 2 -5.29 27.37 -14.18
N PRO A 3 -4.89 28.61 -13.86
CA PRO A 3 -3.69 28.88 -13.04
C PRO A 3 -3.67 28.17 -11.68
N TYR A 4 -4.81 28.03 -11.01
CA TYR A 4 -4.88 27.32 -9.72
C TYR A 4 -4.63 25.82 -9.85
N GLN A 5 -4.99 25.20 -10.99
CA GLN A 5 -4.76 23.80 -11.28
C GLN A 5 -3.27 23.54 -11.55
N GLU A 6 -2.62 24.43 -12.29
CA GLU A 6 -1.18 24.36 -12.53
C GLU A 6 -0.38 24.54 -11.23
N GLU A 7 -0.78 25.50 -10.38
CA GLU A 7 -0.19 25.71 -9.07
C GLU A 7 -0.37 24.45 -8.18
N TYR A 8 -1.57 23.85 -8.19
CA TYR A 8 -1.82 22.62 -7.43
C TYR A 8 -0.90 21.48 -7.86
N ILE A 9 -0.76 21.23 -9.15
CA ILE A 9 0.15 20.21 -9.71
C ILE A 9 1.61 20.50 -9.34
N ALA A 10 2.04 21.76 -9.41
CA ALA A 10 3.39 22.15 -9.01
C ALA A 10 3.62 21.88 -7.52
N ASN A 11 2.65 22.18 -6.67
CA ASN A 11 2.68 21.91 -5.25
C ASN A 11 2.74 20.39 -4.92
N LEU A 12 2.04 19.54 -5.69
CA LEU A 12 2.15 18.08 -5.54
C LEU A 12 3.58 17.61 -5.80
N LYS A 13 4.21 18.11 -6.85
CA LYS A 13 5.62 17.80 -7.17
C LYS A 13 6.58 18.30 -6.10
N GLU A 14 6.33 19.48 -5.54
CA GLU A 14 7.11 20.00 -4.41
C GLU A 14 6.96 19.10 -3.18
N ILE A 15 5.76 18.65 -2.83
CA ILE A 15 5.53 17.71 -1.72
C ILE A 15 6.28 16.40 -1.94
N SER A 16 6.26 15.87 -3.17
CA SER A 16 7.03 14.67 -3.51
C SER A 16 8.52 14.86 -3.25
N LEU A 17 9.10 15.98 -3.67
CA LEU A 17 10.50 16.31 -3.39
C LEU A 17 10.79 16.49 -1.89
N LEU A 18 9.88 17.14 -1.17
CA LEU A 18 9.98 17.34 0.28
C LEU A 18 9.81 16.02 1.07
N SER A 19 9.14 15.01 0.52
CA SER A 19 8.99 13.70 1.16
C SER A 19 10.28 12.90 1.21
N VAL A 20 11.25 13.21 0.34
CA VAL A 20 12.56 12.56 0.30
C VAL A 20 13.45 13.09 1.42
N GLN A 21 13.84 12.22 2.34
CA GLN A 21 14.81 12.56 3.40
C GLN A 21 16.23 12.52 2.85
N ARG A 22 16.82 13.69 2.65
CA ARG A 22 18.23 13.84 2.27
C ARG A 22 19.08 14.07 3.53
N GLY A 23 19.43 12.98 4.24
CA GLY A 23 20.40 13.06 5.35
C GLY A 23 21.83 13.29 4.88
N GLN A 24 22.09 13.02 3.63
CA GLN A 24 23.42 12.95 3.01
C GLN A 24 24.13 14.31 2.91
N ASP A 25 23.38 15.42 2.83
CA ASP A 25 23.93 16.75 2.62
C ASP A 25 24.14 17.54 3.93
N ALA A 26 23.76 16.95 5.07
CA ALA A 26 23.86 17.63 6.36
C ALA A 26 25.26 17.42 6.98
N PRO A 27 26.00 18.48 7.31
CA PRO A 27 27.38 18.38 7.84
C PRO A 27 27.43 17.76 9.25
N CYS A 28 26.32 17.76 9.99
CA CYS A 28 26.19 17.17 11.31
C CYS A 28 24.73 16.88 11.65
N PHE A 29 24.51 16.10 12.70
CA PHE A 29 23.17 15.72 13.13
C PHE A 29 22.25 16.92 13.48
N GLU A 30 22.78 17.99 14.09
CA GLU A 30 21.98 19.18 14.42
C GLU A 30 21.49 19.91 13.17
N ALA A 31 22.36 20.03 12.16
CA ALA A 31 21.98 20.58 10.85
C ALA A 31 20.94 19.71 10.15
N TYR A 32 21.04 18.39 10.27
CA TYR A 32 20.03 17.47 9.78
C TYR A 32 18.67 17.69 10.46
N LEU A 33 18.63 17.77 11.79
CA LEU A 33 17.40 18.02 12.54
C LEU A 33 16.74 19.35 12.16
N GLU A 34 17.52 20.41 12.02
CA GLU A 34 17.01 21.71 11.60
C GLU A 34 16.45 21.64 10.18
N GLY A 35 17.14 20.97 9.26
CA GLY A 35 16.63 20.71 7.91
C GLY A 35 15.31 19.96 7.91
N GLN A 36 15.13 18.96 8.81
CA GLN A 36 13.84 18.24 8.96
C GLN A 36 12.70 19.16 9.46
N ARG A 37 12.99 20.09 10.39
CA ARG A 37 12.01 21.08 10.88
C ARG A 37 11.57 22.04 9.76
N GLN A 38 12.53 22.58 9.01
CA GLN A 38 12.26 23.50 7.89
C GLN A 38 11.46 22.81 6.79
N ARG A 39 11.81 21.59 6.43
CA ARG A 39 11.11 20.79 5.46
C ARG A 39 9.66 20.56 5.87
N ARG A 40 9.38 20.17 7.11
CA ARG A 40 8.01 20.01 7.63
C ARG A 40 7.21 21.31 7.60
N ALA A 41 7.80 22.40 8.08
CA ALA A 41 7.14 23.69 8.03
C ALA A 41 6.77 24.10 6.59
N ARG A 42 7.64 23.80 5.62
CA ARG A 42 7.35 24.04 4.20
C ARG A 42 6.23 23.15 3.69
N MET A 43 6.21 21.86 4.03
CA MET A 43 5.11 20.95 3.66
C MET A 43 3.76 21.47 4.20
N GLU A 44 3.71 21.89 5.45
CA GLU A 44 2.49 22.45 6.06
C GLU A 44 1.99 23.70 5.30
N GLN A 45 2.89 24.59 4.89
CA GLN A 45 2.55 25.77 4.08
C GLN A 45 1.97 25.37 2.72
N VAL A 46 2.61 24.40 2.03
CA VAL A 46 2.15 23.93 0.72
C VAL A 46 0.77 23.27 0.83
N VAL A 47 0.56 22.41 1.84
CA VAL A 47 -0.74 21.78 2.08
C VAL A 47 -1.82 22.82 2.39
N ALA A 48 -1.54 23.82 3.24
CA ALA A 48 -2.47 24.90 3.53
C ALA A 48 -2.83 25.69 2.27
N ARG A 49 -1.85 25.98 1.40
CA ARG A 49 -2.08 26.65 0.10
C ARG A 49 -2.95 25.80 -0.82
N ASN A 50 -2.69 24.50 -0.92
CA ASN A 50 -3.50 23.56 -1.70
C ASN A 50 -4.97 23.57 -1.23
N MET A 51 -5.19 23.54 0.07
CA MET A 51 -6.54 23.60 0.64
C MET A 51 -7.27 24.90 0.27
N SER A 52 -6.57 26.04 0.27
CA SER A 52 -7.12 27.33 -0.19
C SER A 52 -7.50 27.27 -1.67
N LEU A 53 -6.59 26.78 -2.54
CA LEU A 53 -6.84 26.64 -3.99
C LEU A 53 -8.09 25.79 -4.27
N LEU A 54 -8.24 24.66 -3.58
CA LEU A 54 -9.38 23.78 -3.76
C LEU A 54 -10.69 24.38 -3.26
N ARG A 55 -10.68 25.01 -2.06
CA ARG A 55 -11.88 25.63 -1.45
C ARG A 55 -12.36 26.84 -2.24
N GLU A 56 -11.46 27.64 -2.76
CA GLU A 56 -11.80 28.88 -3.45
C GLU A 56 -12.22 28.65 -4.90
N ASN A 57 -11.70 27.60 -5.56
CA ASN A 57 -11.89 27.41 -7.01
C ASN A 57 -12.58 26.11 -7.36
N LEU A 58 -12.03 24.93 -6.93
CA LEU A 58 -12.47 23.63 -7.41
C LEU A 58 -13.79 23.19 -6.79
N PHE A 59 -13.90 23.19 -5.46
CA PHE A 59 -15.10 22.67 -4.80
C PHE A 59 -16.36 23.44 -5.18
N PRO A 60 -16.37 24.78 -5.26
CA PRO A 60 -17.52 25.52 -5.77
C PRO A 60 -17.87 25.23 -7.22
N LEU A 61 -16.86 24.88 -8.06
CA LEU A 61 -17.10 24.44 -9.43
C LEU A 61 -17.76 23.05 -9.46
N LEU A 62 -17.28 22.11 -8.64
CA LEU A 62 -17.85 20.76 -8.58
C LEU A 62 -19.30 20.76 -8.08
N ASP A 63 -19.63 21.64 -7.12
CA ASP A 63 -20.98 21.78 -6.56
C ASP A 63 -21.99 22.32 -7.60
N ARG A 64 -21.52 23.12 -8.55
CA ARG A 64 -22.33 23.72 -9.64
C ARG A 64 -21.96 23.23 -11.01
N LEU A 65 -21.44 22.00 -11.12
CA LEU A 65 -20.88 21.49 -12.36
C LEU A 65 -21.91 21.39 -13.51
N PHE A 66 -23.20 21.27 -13.21
CA PHE A 66 -24.26 21.27 -14.23
C PHE A 66 -24.46 22.63 -14.91
N GLU A 67 -23.97 23.72 -14.32
CA GLU A 67 -23.95 25.07 -14.91
C GLU A 67 -22.69 25.32 -15.76
N ALA A 68 -21.68 24.45 -15.64
CA ALA A 68 -20.38 24.62 -16.31
C ALA A 68 -20.52 24.49 -17.84
N GLY A 69 -19.84 25.37 -18.56
CA GLY A 69 -19.72 25.29 -20.03
C GLY A 69 -18.69 24.25 -20.48
N ASP A 70 -18.74 23.89 -21.77
CA ASP A 70 -17.88 22.83 -22.34
C ASP A 70 -16.38 23.10 -22.15
N ALA A 71 -15.93 24.35 -22.26
CA ALA A 71 -14.52 24.71 -22.03
C ALA A 71 -14.07 24.38 -20.60
N GLN A 72 -14.90 24.67 -19.58
CA GLN A 72 -14.59 24.36 -18.19
C GLN A 72 -14.55 22.86 -17.93
N LEU A 73 -15.38 22.08 -18.63
CA LEU A 73 -15.37 20.62 -18.51
C LEU A 73 -14.10 20.01 -19.10
N VAL A 74 -13.67 20.49 -20.28
CA VAL A 74 -12.40 20.06 -20.89
C VAL A 74 -11.23 20.37 -19.96
N GLU A 75 -11.15 21.61 -19.44
CA GLU A 75 -10.10 21.99 -18.48
C GLU A 75 -10.11 21.14 -17.21
N LEU A 76 -11.29 20.76 -16.72
CA LEU A 76 -11.44 19.90 -15.54
C LEU A 76 -10.98 18.46 -15.84
N GLU A 77 -11.28 17.93 -17.03
CA GLU A 77 -10.80 16.61 -17.46
C GLU A 77 -9.27 16.61 -17.69
N GLU A 78 -8.71 17.67 -18.26
CA GLU A 78 -7.25 17.85 -18.38
C GLU A 78 -6.58 17.88 -17.01
N PHE A 79 -7.16 18.60 -16.05
CA PHE A 79 -6.68 18.62 -14.67
C PHE A 79 -6.74 17.22 -14.05
N ALA A 80 -7.86 16.53 -14.16
CA ALA A 80 -8.01 15.17 -13.67
C ALA A 80 -6.97 14.20 -14.30
N ALA A 81 -6.71 14.31 -15.59
CA ALA A 81 -5.69 13.51 -16.29
C ALA A 81 -4.27 13.81 -15.78
N ALA A 82 -3.99 15.04 -15.35
CA ALA A 82 -2.71 15.38 -14.71
C ALA A 82 -2.56 14.82 -13.29
N LEU A 83 -3.68 14.59 -12.59
CA LEU A 83 -3.67 13.94 -11.26
C LEU A 83 -3.47 12.42 -11.34
N PHE A 84 -3.99 11.80 -12.40
CA PHE A 84 -3.91 10.37 -12.63
C PHE A 84 -4.16 10.03 -14.11
N ASP A 85 -3.23 9.31 -14.72
CA ASP A 85 -3.32 8.87 -16.13
C ASP A 85 -3.25 7.33 -16.30
N GLY A 86 -3.25 6.58 -15.20
CA GLY A 86 -3.05 5.13 -15.17
C GLY A 86 -1.59 4.70 -15.07
N ARG A 87 -0.63 5.63 -15.10
CA ARG A 87 0.82 5.41 -14.91
C ARG A 87 1.37 6.23 -13.76
N SER A 88 0.91 7.47 -13.64
CA SER A 88 1.25 8.40 -12.56
C SER A 88 0.06 8.54 -11.62
N GLU A 89 0.32 8.52 -10.31
CA GLU A 89 -0.66 8.64 -9.23
C GLU A 89 -0.30 9.84 -8.35
N LEU A 90 -0.54 11.06 -8.83
CA LEU A 90 -0.27 12.26 -8.02
C LEU A 90 -1.35 12.50 -6.96
N ASP A 91 -2.64 12.44 -7.34
CA ASP A 91 -3.76 12.56 -6.41
C ASP A 91 -5.00 11.81 -6.91
N VAL A 92 -5.01 10.48 -6.73
CA VAL A 92 -6.10 9.60 -7.16
C VAL A 92 -7.40 9.88 -6.39
N GLY A 93 -7.32 10.38 -5.16
CA GLY A 93 -8.48 10.76 -4.36
C GLY A 93 -9.24 11.91 -5.01
N LEU A 94 -8.56 13.01 -5.32
CA LEU A 94 -9.14 14.17 -5.99
C LEU A 94 -9.63 13.82 -7.40
N PHE A 95 -8.86 13.02 -8.14
CA PHE A 95 -9.26 12.48 -9.43
C PHE A 95 -10.62 11.78 -9.37
N ARG A 96 -10.83 10.89 -8.38
CA ARG A 96 -12.13 10.20 -8.22
C ARG A 96 -13.27 11.16 -7.90
N GLN A 97 -13.04 12.19 -7.06
CA GLN A 97 -14.08 13.19 -6.77
C GLN A 97 -14.49 13.94 -8.04
N ILE A 98 -13.53 14.35 -8.85
CA ILE A 98 -13.79 15.03 -10.13
C ILE A 98 -14.62 14.12 -11.06
N TYR A 99 -14.18 12.87 -11.26
CA TYR A 99 -14.89 11.95 -12.16
C TYR A 99 -16.27 11.53 -11.67
N ARG A 100 -16.52 11.49 -10.35
CA ARG A 100 -17.86 11.30 -9.79
C ARG A 100 -18.78 12.47 -10.12
N ALA A 101 -18.29 13.70 -9.97
CA ALA A 101 -19.06 14.90 -10.29
C ALA A 101 -19.37 14.97 -11.78
N LEU A 102 -18.39 14.73 -12.64
CA LEU A 102 -18.54 14.66 -14.10
C LEU A 102 -19.57 13.60 -14.52
N LEU A 103 -19.47 12.39 -13.98
CA LEU A 103 -20.40 11.28 -14.25
C LEU A 103 -21.84 11.62 -13.81
N SER A 104 -22.01 12.23 -12.65
CA SER A 104 -23.32 12.66 -12.16
C SER A 104 -23.95 13.68 -13.12
N ARG A 105 -23.18 14.65 -13.60
CA ARG A 105 -23.62 15.62 -14.62
C ARG A 105 -24.02 14.92 -15.91
N SER A 106 -23.15 14.06 -16.45
CA SER A 106 -23.39 13.39 -17.74
C SER A 106 -24.60 12.46 -17.70
N ARG A 107 -24.89 11.84 -16.54
CA ARG A 107 -26.12 11.06 -16.32
C ARG A 107 -27.36 11.94 -16.38
N LEU A 108 -27.35 13.12 -15.76
CA LEU A 108 -28.46 14.08 -15.82
C LEU A 108 -28.72 14.58 -17.24
N GLN A 109 -27.65 14.85 -17.99
CA GLN A 109 -27.72 15.32 -19.38
C GLN A 109 -27.90 14.21 -20.41
N LYS A 110 -27.82 12.94 -19.97
CA LYS A 110 -27.90 11.75 -20.83
C LYS A 110 -26.82 11.74 -21.95
N SER A 111 -25.63 12.31 -21.64
CA SER A 111 -24.49 12.32 -22.56
C SER A 111 -23.81 10.95 -22.58
N ARG A 112 -24.16 10.11 -23.57
CA ARG A 112 -23.70 8.71 -23.67
C ARG A 112 -22.17 8.61 -23.73
N ASN A 113 -21.53 9.36 -24.61
CA ASN A 113 -20.08 9.28 -24.83
C ASN A 113 -19.30 9.69 -23.59
N ASP A 114 -19.74 10.77 -22.92
CA ASP A 114 -19.09 11.23 -21.68
C ASP A 114 -19.27 10.22 -20.55
N MET A 115 -20.47 9.65 -20.38
CA MET A 115 -20.70 8.61 -19.37
C MET A 115 -19.76 7.42 -19.57
N ILE A 116 -19.59 6.91 -20.79
CA ILE A 116 -18.70 5.78 -21.08
C ILE A 116 -17.26 6.10 -20.69
N ARG A 117 -16.74 7.26 -21.11
CA ARG A 117 -15.39 7.73 -20.80
C ARG A 117 -15.18 7.87 -19.29
N GLN A 118 -16.12 8.51 -18.60
CA GLN A 118 -16.05 8.80 -17.18
C GLN A 118 -16.17 7.53 -16.33
N LEU A 119 -17.01 6.58 -16.70
CA LEU A 119 -17.09 5.27 -16.08
C LEU A 119 -15.77 4.50 -16.20
N TYR A 120 -15.15 4.51 -17.38
CA TYR A 120 -13.84 3.87 -17.57
C TYR A 120 -12.80 4.45 -16.63
N TRP A 121 -12.65 5.77 -16.58
CA TRP A 121 -11.63 6.41 -15.76
C TRP A 121 -11.93 6.29 -14.27
N LEU A 122 -13.18 6.38 -13.85
CA LEU A 122 -13.57 6.14 -12.46
C LEU A 122 -13.27 4.70 -12.05
N GLY A 123 -13.53 3.72 -12.93
CA GLY A 123 -13.15 2.33 -12.73
C GLY A 123 -11.65 2.15 -12.57
N MET A 124 -10.82 2.86 -13.36
CA MET A 124 -9.37 2.88 -13.20
C MET A 124 -8.93 3.46 -11.85
N GLY A 125 -9.56 4.56 -11.41
CA GLY A 125 -9.31 5.13 -10.09
C GLY A 125 -9.64 4.19 -8.92
N TYR A 126 -10.69 3.38 -9.04
CA TYR A 126 -10.98 2.33 -8.06
C TYR A 126 -10.01 1.15 -8.14
N ASN A 127 -9.52 0.80 -9.34
CA ASN A 127 -8.51 -0.25 -9.50
C ASN A 127 -7.24 0.05 -8.70
N CYS A 128 -6.83 1.33 -8.62
CA CYS A 128 -5.69 1.74 -7.79
C CYS A 128 -5.89 1.41 -6.31
N LEU A 129 -7.11 1.50 -5.79
CA LEU A 129 -7.42 1.11 -4.40
C LEU A 129 -7.38 -0.40 -4.22
N CYS A 130 -7.95 -1.15 -5.18
CA CYS A 130 -7.96 -2.61 -5.13
C CYS A 130 -6.54 -3.21 -5.10
N THR A 131 -5.60 -2.62 -5.85
CA THR A 131 -4.20 -3.09 -5.86
C THR A 131 -3.50 -2.85 -4.52
N LYS A 132 -3.88 -1.81 -3.78
CA LYS A 132 -3.32 -1.48 -2.46
C LYS A 132 -3.80 -2.44 -1.36
N LEU A 133 -4.96 -3.07 -1.54
CA LEU A 133 -5.59 -3.97 -0.57
C LEU A 133 -5.28 -5.46 -0.83
N MET A 134 -4.23 -5.76 -1.57
CA MET A 134 -3.82 -7.14 -1.84
C MET A 134 -3.54 -7.89 -0.53
N GLY A 135 -4.16 -9.06 -0.38
CA GLY A 135 -4.06 -9.92 0.80
C GLY A 135 -5.11 -9.65 1.87
N LEU A 136 -5.98 -8.64 1.70
CA LEU A 136 -7.15 -8.38 2.55
C LEU A 136 -8.43 -8.53 1.72
N GLU A 137 -8.84 -9.75 1.45
CA GLU A 137 -9.96 -10.04 0.54
C GLU A 137 -11.25 -9.32 0.96
N GLY A 138 -11.67 -9.44 2.21
CA GLY A 138 -12.92 -8.82 2.69
C GLY A 138 -12.93 -7.29 2.62
N ALA A 139 -11.81 -6.62 2.92
CA ALA A 139 -11.70 -5.16 2.84
C ALA A 139 -11.68 -4.64 1.40
N ALA A 140 -11.17 -5.45 0.45
CA ALA A 140 -11.12 -5.10 -0.96
C ALA A 140 -12.48 -5.22 -1.66
N ASP A 141 -13.44 -5.99 -1.13
CA ASP A 141 -14.71 -6.32 -1.80
C ASP A 141 -15.53 -5.10 -2.18
N GLY A 142 -15.62 -4.08 -1.32
CA GLY A 142 -16.33 -2.85 -1.60
C GLY A 142 -15.75 -2.06 -2.78
N TYR A 143 -14.44 -1.91 -2.83
CA TYR A 143 -13.74 -1.19 -3.91
C TYR A 143 -13.73 -2.00 -5.20
N THR A 144 -13.53 -3.31 -5.12
CA THR A 144 -13.63 -4.23 -6.27
C THR A 144 -15.02 -4.20 -6.89
N SER A 145 -16.07 -4.17 -6.08
CA SER A 145 -17.45 -4.08 -6.56
C SER A 145 -17.69 -2.75 -7.29
N ARG A 146 -17.25 -1.61 -6.73
CA ARG A 146 -17.37 -0.29 -7.36
C ARG A 146 -16.61 -0.23 -8.69
N MET A 147 -15.39 -0.75 -8.73
CA MET A 147 -14.57 -0.85 -9.94
C MET A 147 -15.29 -1.67 -11.02
N ARG A 148 -15.75 -2.87 -10.67
CA ARG A 148 -16.46 -3.77 -11.61
C ARG A 148 -17.73 -3.14 -12.13
N LEU A 149 -18.53 -2.50 -11.28
CA LEU A 149 -19.76 -1.80 -11.70
C LEU A 149 -19.45 -0.71 -12.73
N CYS A 150 -18.43 0.10 -12.53
CA CYS A 150 -18.03 1.11 -13.51
C CYS A 150 -17.66 0.47 -14.87
N PHE A 151 -16.83 -0.57 -14.87
CA PHE A 151 -16.44 -1.23 -16.11
C PHE A 151 -17.59 -2.00 -16.76
N MET A 152 -18.46 -2.66 -15.99
CA MET A 152 -19.64 -3.37 -16.51
C MET A 152 -20.65 -2.40 -17.11
N GLU A 153 -20.94 -1.26 -16.47
CA GLU A 153 -21.83 -0.23 -16.99
C GLU A 153 -21.29 0.34 -18.30
N ALA A 154 -20.00 0.70 -18.36
CA ALA A 154 -19.37 1.17 -19.60
C ALA A 154 -19.38 0.09 -20.72
N ALA A 155 -19.05 -1.16 -20.37
CA ALA A 155 -19.06 -2.28 -21.31
C ALA A 155 -20.48 -2.63 -21.84
N ALA A 156 -21.55 -2.34 -21.09
CA ALA A 156 -22.92 -2.58 -21.50
C ALA A 156 -23.34 -1.73 -22.73
N TYR A 157 -22.61 -0.64 -22.97
CA TYR A 157 -22.82 0.19 -24.18
C TYR A 157 -22.32 -0.48 -25.47
N LEU A 158 -21.72 -1.66 -25.42
CA LEU A 158 -21.36 -2.46 -26.59
C LEU A 158 -22.57 -2.71 -27.52
N LYS A 159 -23.76 -2.82 -26.96
CA LYS A 159 -25.02 -2.97 -27.72
C LYS A 159 -25.36 -1.76 -28.61
N TYR A 160 -24.72 -0.61 -28.38
CA TYR A 160 -24.87 0.62 -29.16
C TYR A 160 -23.62 0.92 -29.98
N PHE A 161 -22.72 -0.06 -30.18
CA PHE A 161 -21.42 0.14 -30.81
C PHE A 161 -21.54 0.76 -32.20
N ASP A 162 -22.58 0.40 -32.95
CA ASP A 162 -22.84 0.91 -34.31
C ASP A 162 -23.36 2.35 -34.33
N GLU A 163 -24.03 2.77 -33.25
CA GLU A 163 -24.59 4.13 -33.12
C GLU A 163 -23.54 5.14 -32.63
N ILE A 164 -22.41 4.68 -32.13
CA ILE A 164 -21.34 5.53 -31.62
C ILE A 164 -20.37 5.84 -32.77
N GLU A 165 -20.30 7.10 -33.15
CA GLU A 165 -19.38 7.54 -34.23
C GLU A 165 -17.94 7.69 -33.72
N ASP A 166 -17.75 8.18 -32.47
CA ASP A 166 -16.44 8.43 -31.87
C ASP A 166 -15.67 7.13 -31.54
N SER A 167 -14.56 6.93 -32.27
CA SER A 167 -13.71 5.74 -32.06
C SER A 167 -13.04 5.70 -30.68
N GLY A 168 -12.74 6.85 -30.09
CA GLY A 168 -12.22 6.93 -28.73
C GLY A 168 -13.20 6.32 -27.72
N THR A 169 -14.49 6.66 -27.83
CA THR A 169 -15.56 6.09 -27.02
C THR A 169 -15.73 4.59 -27.25
N LYS A 170 -15.68 4.11 -28.49
CA LYS A 170 -15.63 2.68 -28.81
C LYS A 170 -14.47 1.97 -28.11
N GLY A 171 -13.29 2.61 -28.13
CA GLY A 171 -12.11 2.12 -27.43
C GLY A 171 -12.29 2.03 -25.91
N TYR A 172 -13.00 2.96 -25.29
CA TYR A 172 -13.33 2.88 -23.84
C TYR A 172 -14.27 1.73 -23.53
N ILE A 173 -15.28 1.44 -24.37
CA ILE A 173 -16.17 0.28 -24.20
C ILE A 173 -15.36 -1.02 -24.21
N LEU A 174 -14.49 -1.20 -25.21
CA LEU A 174 -13.69 -2.42 -25.36
C LEU A 174 -12.68 -2.59 -24.21
N ARG A 175 -11.99 -1.51 -23.81
CA ARG A 175 -11.08 -1.54 -22.66
C ARG A 175 -11.82 -1.81 -21.35
N SER A 176 -13.00 -1.21 -21.16
CA SER A 176 -13.84 -1.50 -20.00
C SER A 176 -14.24 -2.97 -19.95
N ARG A 177 -14.58 -3.55 -21.10
CA ARG A 177 -14.90 -4.98 -21.21
C ARG A 177 -13.74 -5.87 -20.79
N ALA A 178 -12.51 -5.55 -21.20
CA ALA A 178 -11.32 -6.27 -20.76
C ALA A 178 -11.06 -6.06 -19.26
N ASN A 179 -11.24 -4.84 -18.75
CA ASN A 179 -10.94 -4.47 -17.37
C ASN A 179 -11.94 -5.04 -16.35
N VAL A 180 -13.12 -5.52 -16.76
CA VAL A 180 -14.00 -6.30 -15.85
C VAL A 180 -13.24 -7.49 -15.25
N ALA A 181 -12.24 -8.02 -15.95
CA ALA A 181 -11.40 -9.13 -15.47
C ALA A 181 -10.34 -8.74 -14.42
N LEU A 182 -10.14 -7.46 -14.12
CA LEU A 182 -9.17 -6.99 -13.10
C LEU A 182 -9.61 -7.30 -11.67
N GLY A 183 -10.92 -7.39 -11.42
CA GLY A 183 -11.47 -7.60 -10.08
C GLY A 183 -11.24 -8.98 -9.51
N GLN A 184 -11.64 -9.14 -8.26
CA GLN A 184 -11.74 -10.45 -7.62
C GLN A 184 -12.96 -11.21 -8.15
N PHE A 185 -12.83 -12.51 -8.25
CA PHE A 185 -13.86 -13.43 -8.70
C PHE A 185 -14.06 -14.54 -7.66
N LYS A 186 -15.28 -15.08 -7.57
CA LYS A 186 -15.59 -16.20 -6.68
C LYS A 186 -14.79 -17.47 -7.01
N SER A 187 -14.44 -17.63 -8.29
CA SER A 187 -13.61 -18.74 -8.75
C SER A 187 -12.74 -18.33 -9.94
N PRO A 188 -11.60 -19.03 -10.17
CA PRO A 188 -10.81 -18.86 -11.38
C PRO A 188 -11.62 -19.08 -12.66
N SER A 189 -12.49 -20.08 -12.66
CA SER A 189 -13.36 -20.40 -13.81
C SER A 189 -14.26 -19.25 -14.21
N GLU A 190 -14.86 -18.53 -13.26
CA GLU A 190 -15.70 -17.35 -13.55
C GLU A 190 -14.88 -16.28 -14.28
N LYS A 191 -13.67 -15.98 -13.80
CA LYS A 191 -12.77 -15.02 -14.45
C LYS A 191 -12.39 -15.47 -15.86
N ILE A 192 -12.00 -16.73 -16.01
CA ILE A 192 -11.58 -17.31 -17.28
C ILE A 192 -12.71 -17.26 -18.31
N GLN A 193 -13.95 -17.57 -17.92
CA GLN A 193 -15.11 -17.46 -18.81
C GLN A 193 -15.35 -16.01 -19.24
N MET A 194 -15.21 -15.05 -18.34
CA MET A 194 -15.33 -13.62 -18.66
C MET A 194 -14.28 -13.19 -19.69
N VAL A 195 -13.02 -13.63 -19.52
CA VAL A 195 -11.93 -13.30 -20.44
C VAL A 195 -12.15 -13.97 -21.81
N LYS A 196 -12.56 -15.25 -21.83
CA LYS A 196 -12.93 -15.96 -23.08
C LYS A 196 -14.01 -15.23 -23.88
N TYR A 197 -15.06 -14.80 -23.19
CA TYR A 197 -16.14 -14.05 -23.84
C TYR A 197 -15.65 -12.71 -24.40
N THR A 198 -14.75 -12.05 -23.66
CA THR A 198 -14.12 -10.81 -24.11
C THR A 198 -13.24 -11.03 -25.34
N LEU A 199 -12.40 -12.09 -25.34
CA LEU A 199 -11.60 -12.47 -26.50
C LEU A 199 -12.45 -12.74 -27.74
N LYS A 200 -13.58 -13.45 -27.58
CA LYS A 200 -14.51 -13.71 -28.69
C LYS A 200 -15.00 -12.40 -29.34
N ILE A 201 -15.36 -11.39 -28.53
CA ILE A 201 -15.79 -10.08 -29.03
C ILE A 201 -14.61 -9.36 -29.74
N MET A 202 -13.41 -9.37 -29.13
CA MET A 202 -12.24 -8.70 -29.68
C MET A 202 -11.77 -9.32 -31.02
N GLN A 203 -11.98 -10.61 -31.21
CA GLN A 203 -11.62 -11.37 -32.41
C GLN A 203 -12.71 -11.37 -33.47
N ASP A 204 -13.89 -10.88 -33.17
CA ASP A 204 -15.02 -10.82 -34.11
C ASP A 204 -14.77 -9.79 -35.20
N LYS A 205 -14.72 -10.29 -36.46
CA LYS A 205 -14.48 -9.45 -37.64
C LYS A 205 -15.52 -8.38 -37.84
N GLU A 206 -16.77 -8.63 -37.49
CA GLU A 206 -17.85 -7.65 -37.62
C GLU A 206 -17.58 -6.40 -36.77
N TYR A 207 -17.13 -6.58 -35.49
CA TYR A 207 -16.71 -5.45 -34.67
C TYR A 207 -15.45 -4.76 -35.20
N GLN A 208 -14.48 -5.53 -35.72
CA GLN A 208 -13.25 -4.96 -36.28
C GLN A 208 -13.50 -4.12 -37.52
N GLU A 209 -14.40 -4.57 -38.39
CA GLU A 209 -14.80 -3.84 -39.59
C GLU A 209 -15.56 -2.52 -39.29
N LYS A 210 -16.30 -2.49 -38.17
CA LYS A 210 -17.03 -1.29 -37.69
C LYS A 210 -16.15 -0.23 -37.03
N ALA A 211 -14.91 -0.55 -36.70
CA ALA A 211 -13.94 0.36 -36.12
C ALA A 211 -12.50 -0.05 -36.48
N PRO A 212 -12.13 -0.02 -37.78
CA PRO A 212 -10.85 -0.54 -38.27
C PRO A 212 -9.65 0.28 -37.76
N GLU A 213 -9.86 1.52 -37.32
CA GLU A 213 -8.84 2.41 -36.74
C GLU A 213 -8.42 2.03 -35.34
N LEU A 214 -9.17 1.17 -34.63
CA LEU A 214 -8.82 0.75 -33.28
C LEU A 214 -7.66 -0.27 -33.29
N PRO A 215 -6.81 -0.26 -32.25
CA PRO A 215 -5.66 -1.16 -32.18
C PRO A 215 -6.08 -2.56 -31.69
N TRP A 216 -6.86 -3.28 -32.48
CA TRP A 216 -7.45 -4.58 -32.13
C TRP A 216 -6.44 -5.62 -31.66
N ASN A 217 -5.30 -5.72 -32.35
CA ASN A 217 -4.22 -6.64 -31.95
C ASN A 217 -3.72 -6.34 -30.53
N ARG A 218 -3.61 -5.06 -30.18
CA ARG A 218 -3.25 -4.64 -28.84
C ARG A 218 -4.32 -5.01 -27.82
N TYR A 219 -5.60 -4.84 -28.14
CA TYR A 219 -6.69 -5.21 -27.22
C TYR A 219 -6.78 -6.72 -27.03
N ILE A 220 -6.63 -7.51 -28.07
CA ILE A 220 -6.57 -8.97 -28.03
C ILE A 220 -5.38 -9.40 -27.14
N TYR A 221 -4.19 -8.86 -27.40
CA TYR A 221 -2.99 -9.15 -26.61
C TYR A 221 -3.17 -8.80 -25.13
N MET A 222 -3.70 -7.61 -24.82
CA MET A 222 -3.99 -7.19 -23.44
C MET A 222 -5.02 -8.11 -22.75
N THR A 223 -5.98 -8.64 -23.52
CA THR A 223 -6.98 -9.58 -22.99
C THR A 223 -6.34 -10.95 -22.69
N HIS A 224 -5.42 -11.44 -23.52
CA HIS A 224 -4.62 -12.61 -23.21
C HIS A 224 -3.76 -12.40 -21.95
N LEU A 225 -3.17 -11.21 -21.73
CA LEU A 225 -2.46 -10.88 -20.49
C LEU A 225 -3.36 -10.95 -19.25
N GLN A 226 -4.66 -10.62 -19.35
CA GLN A 226 -5.62 -10.82 -18.25
C GLN A 226 -5.84 -12.31 -17.95
N MET A 227 -5.78 -13.16 -18.96
CA MET A 227 -5.82 -14.63 -18.77
C MET A 227 -4.56 -15.12 -18.05
N VAL A 228 -3.37 -14.68 -18.49
CA VAL A 228 -2.09 -15.01 -17.85
C VAL A 228 -2.07 -14.59 -16.37
N ALA A 229 -2.58 -13.40 -16.05
CA ALA A 229 -2.68 -12.93 -14.69
C ALA A 229 -3.60 -13.80 -13.79
N SER A 230 -4.37 -14.73 -14.35
CA SER A 230 -5.18 -15.67 -13.59
C SER A 230 -4.32 -16.77 -12.93
N LEU A 231 -3.13 -17.08 -13.44
CA LEU A 231 -2.22 -18.06 -12.85
C LEU A 231 -1.76 -17.70 -11.45
N SER A 232 -1.38 -16.44 -11.24
CA SER A 232 -0.83 -15.99 -9.95
C SER A 232 -1.84 -15.98 -8.80
N ARG A 233 -3.14 -15.99 -9.13
CA ARG A 233 -4.25 -15.93 -8.15
C ARG A 233 -4.94 -17.28 -7.93
N SER A 234 -4.59 -18.31 -8.71
CA SER A 234 -5.30 -19.60 -8.70
C SER A 234 -4.69 -20.65 -7.77
N ARG A 235 -3.68 -20.30 -6.98
CA ARG A 235 -2.99 -21.24 -6.09
C ARG A 235 -3.88 -21.87 -5.03
N GLU A 236 -4.86 -21.13 -4.54
CA GLU A 236 -5.76 -21.57 -3.49
C GLU A 236 -7.03 -22.27 -4.00
N ARG A 237 -7.25 -22.30 -5.32
CA ARG A 237 -8.49 -22.79 -5.92
C ARG A 237 -8.21 -23.68 -7.12
N ALA A 238 -8.71 -24.91 -7.08
CA ALA A 238 -8.55 -25.87 -8.16
C ALA A 238 -9.15 -25.34 -9.47
N MET A 239 -8.30 -25.28 -10.52
CA MET A 239 -8.75 -25.00 -11.89
C MET A 239 -9.19 -26.31 -12.56
N THR A 240 -10.24 -26.22 -13.40
CA THR A 240 -10.62 -27.35 -14.24
C THR A 240 -9.59 -27.58 -15.35
N PRO A 241 -9.50 -28.81 -15.93
CA PRO A 241 -8.63 -29.03 -17.08
C PRO A 241 -8.92 -28.10 -18.27
N GLN A 242 -10.20 -27.70 -18.46
CA GLN A 242 -10.58 -26.75 -19.51
C GLN A 242 -10.09 -25.34 -19.20
N ASP A 243 -10.05 -24.94 -17.93
CA ASP A 243 -9.52 -23.64 -17.50
C ASP A 243 -8.02 -23.59 -17.69
N ILE A 244 -7.31 -24.66 -17.29
CA ILE A 244 -5.87 -24.78 -17.49
C ILE A 244 -5.52 -24.70 -18.99
N ALA A 245 -6.26 -25.41 -19.86
CA ALA A 245 -6.03 -25.37 -21.30
C ALA A 245 -6.21 -23.97 -21.88
N ALA A 246 -7.22 -23.20 -21.44
CA ALA A 246 -7.47 -21.84 -21.90
C ALA A 246 -6.37 -20.87 -21.44
N VAL A 247 -5.91 -21.02 -20.22
CA VAL A 247 -4.79 -20.23 -19.70
C VAL A 247 -3.50 -20.58 -20.42
N MET A 248 -3.23 -21.87 -20.63
CA MET A 248 -2.07 -22.37 -21.38
C MET A 248 -2.01 -21.78 -22.80
N GLU A 249 -3.13 -21.80 -23.54
CA GLU A 249 -3.22 -21.18 -24.87
C GLU A 249 -2.83 -19.69 -24.82
N SER A 250 -3.39 -18.93 -23.89
CA SER A 250 -3.09 -17.50 -23.75
C SER A 250 -1.64 -17.25 -23.33
N VAL A 251 -1.09 -18.04 -22.40
CA VAL A 251 0.30 -17.94 -21.98
C VAL A 251 1.24 -18.21 -23.16
N TYR A 252 0.93 -19.23 -23.96
CA TYR A 252 1.73 -19.55 -25.14
C TYR A 252 1.71 -18.44 -26.18
N ILE A 253 0.53 -17.86 -26.50
CA ILE A 253 0.40 -16.74 -27.43
C ILE A 253 1.21 -15.53 -26.94
N VAL A 254 1.09 -15.18 -25.66
CA VAL A 254 1.82 -14.06 -25.06
C VAL A 254 3.32 -14.31 -25.08
N TYR A 255 3.75 -15.51 -24.68
CA TYR A 255 5.17 -15.88 -24.67
C TYR A 255 5.79 -15.84 -26.09
N GLN A 256 5.16 -16.45 -27.08
CA GLN A 256 5.66 -16.44 -28.47
C GLN A 256 5.71 -15.01 -29.04
N THR A 257 4.71 -14.19 -28.75
CA THR A 257 4.71 -12.79 -29.18
C THR A 257 5.90 -12.03 -28.59
N GLN A 258 6.16 -12.19 -27.29
CA GLN A 258 7.28 -11.51 -26.63
C GLN A 258 8.63 -12.09 -27.03
N LEU A 259 8.72 -13.41 -27.25
CA LEU A 259 9.93 -14.04 -27.72
C LEU A 259 10.34 -13.52 -29.11
N ALA A 260 9.38 -13.42 -30.04
CA ALA A 260 9.65 -12.89 -31.36
C ALA A 260 10.13 -11.42 -31.32
N GLN A 261 9.44 -10.58 -30.53
CA GLN A 261 9.84 -9.18 -30.33
C GLN A 261 11.22 -9.03 -29.67
N ALA A 262 11.55 -9.89 -28.72
CA ALA A 262 12.84 -9.89 -28.06
C ALA A 262 13.95 -10.33 -29.03
N GLN A 263 13.71 -11.38 -29.83
CA GLN A 263 14.66 -11.85 -30.84
C GLN A 263 14.98 -10.78 -31.90
N GLU A 264 13.96 -10.02 -32.35
CA GLU A 264 14.16 -8.90 -33.29
C GLU A 264 15.08 -7.80 -32.71
N ARG A 265 15.10 -7.63 -31.38
CA ARG A 265 15.94 -6.65 -30.69
C ARG A 265 17.25 -7.21 -30.16
N GLY A 266 17.50 -8.50 -30.32
CA GLY A 266 18.64 -9.18 -29.70
C GLY A 266 18.55 -9.28 -28.17
N GLU A 267 17.33 -9.21 -27.63
CA GLU A 267 17.02 -9.25 -26.20
C GLU A 267 16.42 -10.61 -25.79
N ARG A 268 16.09 -10.74 -24.53
CA ARG A 268 15.33 -11.87 -23.97
C ARG A 268 13.88 -11.48 -23.69
N PRO A 269 12.95 -12.44 -23.66
CA PRO A 269 11.59 -12.15 -23.19
C PRO A 269 11.63 -11.62 -21.75
N PRO A 270 10.69 -10.71 -21.37
CA PRO A 270 10.58 -10.21 -20.02
C PRO A 270 10.47 -11.32 -18.98
N ALA A 271 11.08 -11.13 -17.80
CA ALA A 271 11.10 -12.13 -16.72
C ALA A 271 9.69 -12.56 -16.30
N ARG A 272 8.73 -11.63 -16.25
CA ARG A 272 7.33 -11.92 -15.97
C ARG A 272 6.70 -12.90 -16.94
N ILE A 273 7.00 -12.75 -18.23
CA ILE A 273 6.42 -13.59 -19.29
C ILE A 273 7.08 -14.98 -19.28
N SER A 274 8.40 -15.05 -19.11
CA SER A 274 9.15 -16.29 -18.96
C SER A 274 8.65 -17.09 -17.75
N PHE A 275 8.50 -16.47 -16.60
CA PHE A 275 7.95 -17.11 -15.40
C PHE A 275 6.52 -17.62 -15.60
N SER A 276 5.65 -16.85 -16.29
CA SER A 276 4.29 -17.30 -16.58
C SER A 276 4.28 -18.57 -17.44
N TYR A 277 5.17 -18.64 -18.42
CA TYR A 277 5.35 -19.83 -19.28
C TYR A 277 5.87 -21.04 -18.47
N ASP A 278 6.88 -20.85 -17.65
CA ASP A 278 7.42 -21.90 -16.80
C ASP A 278 6.39 -22.40 -15.77
N SER A 279 5.64 -21.48 -15.19
CA SER A 279 4.59 -21.79 -14.20
C SER A 279 3.47 -22.64 -14.81
N ILE A 280 2.99 -22.32 -16.03
CA ILE A 280 1.93 -23.13 -16.64
C ILE A 280 2.43 -24.54 -17.00
N ASN A 281 3.68 -24.69 -17.41
CA ASN A 281 4.28 -26.00 -17.66
C ASN A 281 4.31 -26.86 -16.38
N TYR A 282 4.67 -26.24 -15.24
CA TYR A 282 4.60 -26.91 -13.93
C TYR A 282 3.17 -27.31 -13.56
N TYR A 283 2.19 -26.39 -13.68
CA TYR A 283 0.78 -26.70 -13.36
C TYR A 283 0.16 -27.75 -14.30
N CYS A 284 0.66 -27.88 -15.53
CA CYS A 284 0.26 -28.94 -16.46
C CYS A 284 1.00 -30.28 -16.23
N GLY A 285 1.89 -30.36 -15.25
CA GLY A 285 2.68 -31.56 -14.99
C GLY A 285 3.75 -31.84 -16.05
N LEU A 286 4.08 -30.87 -16.91
CA LEU A 286 5.14 -30.96 -17.91
C LEU A 286 6.52 -30.70 -17.30
N ASP A 287 6.54 -30.20 -16.08
CA ASP A 287 7.76 -29.91 -15.35
C ASP A 287 7.61 -30.20 -13.85
N SER A 288 8.74 -30.41 -13.16
CA SER A 288 8.80 -30.61 -11.71
C SER A 288 8.89 -29.28 -10.97
N LEU A 289 8.57 -29.30 -9.65
CA LEU A 289 8.78 -28.15 -8.79
C LEU A 289 10.26 -27.71 -8.77
N ASP A 290 11.20 -28.64 -8.67
CA ASP A 290 12.64 -28.32 -8.68
C ASP A 290 13.08 -27.71 -10.02
N GLY A 291 12.51 -28.17 -11.13
CA GLY A 291 12.73 -27.59 -12.45
C GLY A 291 12.22 -26.15 -12.55
N LEU A 292 11.00 -25.89 -12.04
CA LEU A 292 10.45 -24.54 -11.96
C LEU A 292 11.31 -23.62 -11.07
N LEU A 293 11.62 -24.06 -9.83
CA LEU A 293 12.44 -23.29 -8.91
C LEU A 293 13.81 -22.95 -9.49
N GLY A 294 14.49 -23.92 -10.13
CA GLY A 294 15.79 -23.67 -10.77
C GLY A 294 15.72 -22.67 -11.94
N ARG A 295 14.62 -22.65 -12.72
CA ARG A 295 14.43 -21.60 -13.75
C ARG A 295 14.12 -20.24 -13.16
N MET A 296 13.37 -20.18 -12.06
CA MET A 296 13.16 -18.93 -11.33
C MET A 296 14.47 -18.36 -10.79
N GLU A 297 15.30 -19.21 -10.17
CA GLU A 297 16.65 -18.85 -9.70
C GLU A 297 17.48 -18.26 -10.85
N LEU A 298 17.49 -18.92 -12.02
CA LEU A 298 18.21 -18.44 -13.20
C LEU A 298 17.69 -17.10 -13.72
N LEU A 299 16.38 -16.83 -13.66
CA LEU A 299 15.80 -15.54 -14.05
C LEU A 299 16.21 -14.44 -13.06
N MET A 300 16.19 -14.72 -11.75
CA MET A 300 16.57 -13.79 -10.70
C MET A 300 18.07 -13.48 -10.73
N ASP A 301 18.93 -14.49 -10.92
CA ASP A 301 20.39 -14.33 -10.96
C ASP A 301 20.89 -13.51 -12.16
N ARG A 302 20.10 -13.49 -13.24
CA ARG A 302 20.40 -12.71 -14.45
C ARG A 302 19.89 -11.28 -14.43
N ALA A 303 19.09 -10.93 -13.44
CA ALA A 303 18.58 -9.56 -13.31
C ALA A 303 19.71 -8.59 -12.96
N GLU A 304 19.67 -7.41 -13.55
CA GLU A 304 20.63 -6.35 -13.29
C GLU A 304 20.21 -5.55 -12.06
N ASP A 305 21.15 -5.26 -11.16
CA ASP A 305 20.89 -4.61 -9.86
C ASP A 305 20.55 -3.12 -9.98
N ASP A 306 20.72 -2.53 -11.16
CA ASP A 306 20.42 -1.13 -11.51
C ASP A 306 19.34 -0.99 -12.61
N ASP A 307 18.70 -2.08 -13.02
CA ASP A 307 17.52 -2.01 -13.89
C ASP A 307 16.27 -1.67 -13.06
N TYR A 308 15.89 -0.39 -13.05
CA TYR A 308 14.67 0.11 -12.39
C TYR A 308 13.44 0.14 -13.31
N SER A 309 13.45 -0.57 -14.41
CA SER A 309 12.29 -0.79 -15.27
C SER A 309 11.24 -1.67 -14.59
N SER A 310 10.05 -1.77 -15.18
CA SER A 310 9.00 -2.68 -14.68
C SER A 310 9.43 -4.14 -14.72
N ASP A 311 10.30 -4.55 -15.65
CA ASP A 311 10.82 -5.93 -15.70
C ASP A 311 11.91 -6.15 -14.66
N GLY A 312 12.81 -5.17 -14.46
CA GLY A 312 13.80 -5.19 -13.38
C GLY A 312 13.14 -5.28 -12.00
N ILE A 313 12.13 -4.43 -11.72
CA ILE A 313 11.34 -4.51 -10.47
C ILE A 313 10.70 -5.91 -10.32
N TYR A 314 10.17 -6.46 -11.41
CA TYR A 314 9.57 -7.79 -11.37
C TYR A 314 10.60 -8.86 -11.02
N ALA A 315 11.74 -8.88 -11.70
CA ALA A 315 12.79 -9.87 -11.49
C ALA A 315 13.45 -9.78 -10.11
N MET A 316 13.62 -8.54 -9.61
CA MET A 316 14.33 -8.27 -8.35
C MET A 316 13.46 -8.36 -7.10
N ILE A 317 12.12 -8.20 -7.21
CA ILE A 317 11.23 -8.18 -6.05
C ILE A 317 10.03 -9.11 -6.21
N SER A 318 9.28 -9.03 -7.33
CA SER A 318 8.05 -9.84 -7.47
C SER A 318 8.35 -11.32 -7.67
N LEU A 319 9.34 -11.66 -8.49
CA LEU A 319 9.72 -13.04 -8.73
C LEU A 319 10.27 -13.74 -7.48
N PRO A 320 11.15 -13.09 -6.67
CA PRO A 320 11.48 -13.55 -5.32
C PRO A 320 10.26 -13.83 -4.43
N ALA A 321 9.26 -12.96 -4.44
CA ALA A 321 8.04 -13.18 -3.67
C ALA A 321 7.27 -14.41 -4.14
N PHE A 322 7.16 -14.63 -5.46
CA PHE A 322 6.54 -15.86 -6.00
C PHE A 322 7.36 -17.10 -5.67
N TYR A 323 8.68 -17.03 -5.76
CA TYR A 323 9.57 -18.12 -5.36
C TYR A 323 9.34 -18.53 -3.89
N CYS A 324 9.28 -17.55 -2.99
CA CYS A 324 8.98 -17.79 -1.59
C CYS A 324 7.59 -18.38 -1.36
N ASN A 325 6.59 -17.99 -2.15
CA ASN A 325 5.26 -18.59 -2.04
C ASN A 325 5.28 -20.10 -2.37
N PHE A 326 6.05 -20.52 -3.40
CA PHE A 326 6.22 -21.95 -3.67
C PHE A 326 6.91 -22.67 -2.50
N LEU A 327 7.87 -22.03 -1.84
CA LEU A 327 8.53 -22.59 -0.67
C LEU A 327 7.64 -22.63 0.57
N GLN A 328 6.73 -21.68 0.76
CA GLN A 328 5.72 -21.73 1.84
C GLN A 328 4.78 -22.93 1.67
N GLU A 329 4.42 -23.25 0.42
CA GLU A 329 3.59 -24.43 0.08
C GLU A 329 4.37 -25.75 0.18
N ASN A 330 5.72 -25.71 0.13
CA ASN A 330 6.62 -26.86 0.16
C ASN A 330 7.78 -26.61 1.15
N PRO A 331 7.49 -26.55 2.46
CA PRO A 331 8.45 -26.14 3.47
C PRO A 331 9.66 -27.07 3.60
N GLU A 332 9.56 -28.33 3.14
CA GLU A 332 10.66 -29.29 3.08
C GLU A 332 11.78 -28.86 2.12
N LYS A 333 11.50 -27.95 1.17
CA LYS A 333 12.47 -27.39 0.24
C LYS A 333 13.27 -26.20 0.78
N VAL A 334 12.83 -25.60 1.88
CA VAL A 334 13.46 -24.42 2.49
C VAL A 334 14.89 -24.71 2.99
N PRO A 335 15.17 -25.82 3.71
CA PRO A 335 16.51 -26.09 4.24
C PRO A 335 17.61 -26.11 3.17
N GLU A 336 17.32 -26.68 1.99
CA GLU A 336 18.27 -26.80 0.88
C GLU A 336 18.55 -25.44 0.21
N ARG A 337 17.66 -24.46 0.36
CA ARG A 337 17.71 -23.14 -0.30
C ARG A 337 17.95 -21.97 0.65
N ARG A 338 18.29 -22.26 1.90
CA ARG A 338 18.45 -21.25 2.95
C ARG A 338 19.44 -20.15 2.57
N GLU A 339 20.65 -20.52 2.15
CA GLU A 339 21.69 -19.57 1.78
C GLU A 339 21.28 -18.73 0.56
N TYR A 340 20.60 -19.35 -0.39
CA TYR A 340 20.07 -18.66 -1.56
C TYR A 340 19.00 -17.63 -1.16
N LEU A 341 18.06 -18.00 -0.29
CA LEU A 341 17.05 -17.09 0.25
C LEU A 341 17.67 -15.89 0.97
N ASP A 342 18.67 -16.13 1.81
CA ASP A 342 19.37 -15.05 2.54
C ASP A 342 20.09 -14.09 1.58
N SER A 343 20.66 -14.60 0.49
CA SER A 343 21.26 -13.80 -0.57
C SER A 343 20.21 -13.02 -1.35
N LEU A 344 19.11 -13.68 -1.69
CA LEU A 344 17.99 -13.11 -2.44
C LEU A 344 17.36 -11.94 -1.70
N TYR A 345 17.10 -12.08 -0.38
CA TYR A 345 16.53 -11.01 0.43
C TYR A 345 17.47 -9.81 0.57
N ARG A 346 18.77 -10.06 0.76
CA ARG A 346 19.76 -8.96 0.76
C ARG A 346 19.72 -8.20 -0.55
N ARG A 347 19.80 -8.90 -1.66
CA ARG A 347 19.77 -8.31 -3.00
C ARG A 347 18.49 -7.52 -3.27
N ALA A 348 17.32 -8.09 -2.94
CA ALA A 348 16.02 -7.43 -3.12
C ALA A 348 15.87 -6.18 -2.23
N THR A 349 16.32 -6.23 -0.97
CA THR A 349 16.30 -5.07 -0.07
C THR A 349 17.28 -3.99 -0.51
N ASP A 350 18.49 -4.36 -0.90
CA ASP A 350 19.49 -3.42 -1.41
C ASP A 350 19.03 -2.73 -2.71
N TYR A 351 18.36 -3.48 -3.59
CA TYR A 351 17.72 -2.93 -4.78
C TYR A 351 16.63 -1.91 -4.41
N ALA A 352 15.71 -2.26 -3.50
CA ALA A 352 14.65 -1.36 -3.05
C ALA A 352 15.22 -0.10 -2.37
N GLU A 353 16.30 -0.22 -1.60
CA GLU A 353 16.96 0.90 -0.94
C GLU A 353 17.70 1.83 -1.91
N ARG A 354 18.27 1.30 -3.00
CA ARG A 354 18.91 2.08 -4.06
C ARG A 354 17.93 2.65 -5.08
N PHE A 355 16.68 2.21 -5.08
CA PHE A 355 15.68 2.68 -6.04
C PHE A 355 15.62 4.21 -6.08
N PRO A 356 15.61 4.84 -7.29
CA PRO A 356 15.59 6.29 -7.43
C PRO A 356 14.45 6.96 -6.67
N GLN A 357 14.73 8.09 -6.04
CA GLN A 357 13.77 8.88 -5.28
C GLN A 357 13.44 10.20 -6.00
N PRO A 358 12.23 10.72 -5.85
CA PRO A 358 11.09 10.16 -5.11
C PRO A 358 10.54 8.92 -5.80
N ALA A 359 10.23 7.87 -5.02
CA ALA A 359 9.66 6.64 -5.55
C ALA A 359 8.13 6.78 -5.67
N GLU A 360 7.66 7.33 -6.75
CA GLU A 360 6.22 7.39 -7.11
C GLU A 360 5.78 6.18 -7.97
N ASN A 361 6.56 5.11 -7.92
CA ASN A 361 6.37 3.95 -8.78
C ASN A 361 5.46 2.91 -8.11
N GLU A 362 4.18 2.89 -8.50
CA GLU A 362 3.21 1.92 -7.97
C GLU A 362 3.56 0.46 -8.32
N THR A 363 4.30 0.23 -9.41
CA THR A 363 4.82 -1.11 -9.74
C THR A 363 5.79 -1.60 -8.66
N LEU A 364 6.67 -0.73 -8.18
CA LEU A 364 7.56 -1.04 -7.05
C LEU A 364 6.77 -1.35 -5.78
N PHE A 365 5.82 -0.49 -5.41
CA PHE A 365 5.03 -0.70 -4.19
C PHE A 365 4.17 -1.95 -4.27
N PHE A 366 3.63 -2.27 -5.44
CA PHE A 366 2.94 -3.55 -5.67
C PHE A 366 3.88 -4.74 -5.46
N ALA A 367 5.10 -4.70 -5.98
CA ALA A 367 6.10 -5.74 -5.81
C ALA A 367 6.52 -5.88 -4.33
N LEU A 368 6.73 -4.77 -3.62
CA LEU A 368 7.06 -4.78 -2.19
C LEU A 368 5.92 -5.36 -1.34
N ARG A 369 4.66 -5.07 -1.67
CA ARG A 369 3.51 -5.74 -1.03
C ARG A 369 3.55 -7.26 -1.24
N GLN A 370 3.84 -7.73 -2.45
CA GLN A 370 4.01 -9.17 -2.72
C GLN A 370 5.16 -9.76 -1.89
N MET A 371 6.29 -9.06 -1.80
CA MET A 371 7.44 -9.50 -1.01
C MET A 371 7.11 -9.62 0.48
N THR A 372 6.39 -8.66 1.06
CA THR A 372 5.98 -8.72 2.48
C THR A 372 4.97 -9.84 2.76
N ILE A 373 4.16 -10.25 1.77
CA ILE A 373 3.24 -11.39 1.89
C ILE A 373 3.99 -12.72 1.75
N GLY A 374 4.89 -12.81 0.79
CA GLY A 374 5.58 -14.05 0.42
C GLY A 374 6.83 -14.37 1.24
N PHE A 375 7.27 -13.48 2.15
CA PHE A 375 8.50 -13.67 2.90
C PHE A 375 8.53 -14.99 3.70
N VAL A 376 9.70 -15.66 3.71
CA VAL A 376 9.96 -16.89 4.50
C VAL A 376 11.19 -16.65 5.36
N GLU A 377 11.04 -16.71 6.68
CA GLU A 377 12.19 -16.61 7.59
C GLU A 377 13.08 -17.85 7.50
N THR A 378 14.37 -17.62 7.28
CA THR A 378 15.38 -18.70 7.23
C THR A 378 15.98 -19.01 8.60
N GLY A 379 15.85 -18.10 9.55
CA GLY A 379 16.45 -18.17 10.89
C GLY A 379 17.95 -17.81 10.93
N SER A 380 18.57 -17.51 9.80
CA SER A 380 20.01 -17.17 9.71
C SER A 380 20.31 -15.82 9.06
N GLY A 381 19.38 -15.30 8.26
CA GLY A 381 19.53 -14.05 7.53
C GLY A 381 18.65 -12.92 8.06
N LEU A 382 18.14 -12.11 7.14
CA LEU A 382 17.23 -10.99 7.41
C LEU A 382 15.96 -11.51 8.08
N SER A 383 15.61 -11.00 9.27
CA SER A 383 14.31 -11.29 9.88
C SER A 383 13.18 -10.52 9.19
N TYR A 384 11.95 -11.01 9.36
CA TYR A 384 10.78 -10.29 8.81
C TYR A 384 10.61 -8.90 9.44
N GLY A 385 10.89 -8.80 10.73
CA GLY A 385 10.88 -7.52 11.44
C GLY A 385 11.89 -6.53 10.87
N ASP A 386 13.12 -6.98 10.56
CA ASP A 386 14.15 -6.13 9.94
C ASP A 386 13.75 -5.69 8.54
N LEU A 387 13.16 -6.59 7.73
CA LEU A 387 12.62 -6.22 6.40
C LEU A 387 11.61 -5.07 6.53
N LEU A 388 10.61 -5.22 7.43
CA LEU A 388 9.59 -4.18 7.61
C LEU A 388 10.19 -2.85 8.07
N GLN A 389 11.18 -2.87 8.98
CA GLN A 389 11.87 -1.67 9.44
C GLN A 389 12.69 -1.01 8.31
N ARG A 390 13.42 -1.78 7.50
CA ARG A 390 14.16 -1.25 6.33
C ARG A 390 13.21 -0.58 5.33
N LEU A 391 12.04 -1.17 5.07
CA LEU A 391 11.02 -0.58 4.19
C LEU A 391 10.44 0.72 4.77
N LEU A 392 10.17 0.78 6.08
CA LEU A 392 9.72 2.00 6.75
C LEU A 392 10.78 3.11 6.65
N VAL A 393 12.03 2.81 6.99
CA VAL A 393 13.16 3.76 6.89
C VAL A 393 13.29 4.31 5.47
N ARG A 394 13.08 3.48 4.45
CA ARG A 394 13.28 3.88 3.05
C ARG A 394 12.11 4.67 2.48
N PHE A 395 10.89 4.20 2.68
CA PHE A 395 9.70 4.71 1.98
C PHE A 395 8.78 5.55 2.87
N LEU A 396 8.86 5.37 4.19
CA LEU A 396 8.04 6.07 5.17
C LEU A 396 8.86 6.52 6.39
N PRO A 397 9.95 7.30 6.19
CA PRO A 397 10.87 7.64 7.27
C PRO A 397 10.20 8.38 8.44
N GLU A 398 9.18 9.22 8.20
CA GLU A 398 8.42 9.86 9.28
C GLU A 398 7.61 8.83 10.09
N MET A 399 7.11 7.77 9.45
CA MET A 399 6.44 6.66 10.16
C MET A 399 7.44 5.84 10.97
N TYR A 400 8.65 5.64 10.46
CA TYR A 400 9.72 5.03 11.26
C TYR A 400 10.03 5.86 12.52
N VAL A 401 10.17 7.20 12.38
CA VAL A 401 10.39 8.10 13.53
C VAL A 401 9.23 7.96 14.51
N HIS A 402 8.00 8.01 14.05
CA HIS A 402 6.80 7.81 14.85
C HIS A 402 6.81 6.47 15.58
N SER A 403 6.93 5.36 14.87
CA SER A 403 6.90 4.01 15.43
C SER A 403 8.02 3.78 16.46
N HIS A 404 9.23 4.28 16.17
CA HIS A 404 10.33 4.21 17.12
C HIS A 404 10.08 5.06 18.37
N THR A 405 9.50 6.26 18.20
CA THR A 405 9.13 7.15 19.30
C THR A 405 8.09 6.50 20.20
N VAL A 406 7.03 5.94 19.59
CA VAL A 406 5.97 5.21 20.32
C VAL A 406 6.57 4.04 21.11
N GLY A 407 7.40 3.20 20.49
CA GLY A 407 7.99 2.03 21.15
C GLY A 407 8.84 2.40 22.36
N ARG A 408 9.74 3.37 22.24
CA ARG A 408 10.60 3.80 23.36
C ARG A 408 9.84 4.50 24.45
N THR A 409 8.86 5.34 24.11
CA THR A 409 8.03 6.04 25.07
C THR A 409 7.12 5.06 25.81
N ALA A 410 6.53 4.09 25.11
CA ALA A 410 5.76 3.02 25.71
C ALA A 410 6.59 2.17 26.67
N ALA A 411 7.84 1.82 26.29
CA ALA A 411 8.76 1.11 27.18
C ALA A 411 9.06 1.91 28.48
N ALA A 412 9.23 3.24 28.36
CA ALA A 412 9.41 4.10 29.52
C ALA A 412 8.14 4.16 30.39
N PHE A 413 6.97 4.22 29.78
CA PHE A 413 5.69 4.22 30.51
C PHE A 413 5.42 2.88 31.18
N CYS A 414 5.73 1.75 30.54
CA CYS A 414 5.63 0.43 31.15
C CYS A 414 6.44 0.31 32.45
N ARG A 415 7.65 0.89 32.52
CA ARG A 415 8.46 0.90 33.74
C ARG A 415 7.76 1.63 34.88
N ILE A 416 7.20 2.82 34.58
CA ILE A 416 6.44 3.60 35.58
C ILE A 416 5.24 2.79 36.10
N VAL A 417 4.49 2.14 35.19
CA VAL A 417 3.35 1.31 35.58
C VAL A 417 3.77 0.11 36.41
N LEU A 418 4.88 -0.58 36.05
CA LEU A 418 5.39 -1.74 36.79
C LEU A 418 5.90 -1.40 38.19
N GLU A 419 6.52 -0.23 38.38
CA GLU A 419 6.98 0.22 39.71
C GLU A 419 5.82 0.34 40.71
N GLU A 420 4.65 0.74 40.24
CA GLU A 420 3.47 0.94 41.10
C GLU A 420 2.52 -0.27 41.13
N GLU A 421 2.41 -1.00 40.00
CA GLU A 421 1.57 -2.20 39.84
C GLU A 421 2.36 -3.35 39.20
N PRO A 422 3.17 -4.09 39.98
CA PRO A 422 4.02 -5.17 39.45
C PRO A 422 3.27 -6.29 38.74
N GLY A 423 1.98 -6.48 39.03
CA GLY A 423 1.11 -7.49 38.40
C GLY A 423 0.36 -7.00 37.15
N PHE A 424 0.52 -5.76 36.71
CA PHE A 424 -0.28 -5.19 35.61
C PHE A 424 -0.19 -5.98 34.28
N PHE A 425 0.95 -6.60 34.03
CA PHE A 425 1.19 -7.37 32.78
C PHE A 425 1.07 -8.90 32.97
N ASP A 426 0.60 -9.40 34.12
CA ASP A 426 0.55 -10.84 34.42
C ASP A 426 -0.46 -11.62 33.55
N ASP A 427 -1.36 -10.93 32.87
CA ASP A 427 -2.25 -11.53 31.87
C ASP A 427 -1.54 -11.89 30.53
N MET A 428 -0.36 -11.34 30.29
CA MET A 428 0.41 -11.63 29.08
C MET A 428 1.18 -12.95 29.24
N ASP A 429 0.93 -13.92 28.36
CA ASP A 429 1.57 -15.25 28.41
C ASP A 429 3.11 -15.20 28.43
N SER A 430 3.70 -14.24 27.69
CA SER A 430 5.15 -14.04 27.64
C SER A 430 5.76 -13.44 28.91
N ILE A 431 4.95 -12.92 29.82
CA ILE A 431 5.37 -12.19 31.03
C ILE A 431 4.95 -12.92 32.30
N ARG A 432 3.82 -13.61 32.29
CA ARG A 432 3.16 -14.25 33.46
C ARG A 432 4.09 -15.05 34.35
N GLU A 433 5.02 -15.83 33.79
CA GLU A 433 5.90 -16.72 34.54
C GLU A 433 7.17 -16.03 35.06
N ILE A 434 7.40 -14.76 34.71
CA ILE A 434 8.60 -14.03 35.15
C ILE A 434 8.36 -13.44 36.53
N THR A 435 8.98 -14.01 37.56
CA THR A 435 8.84 -13.57 38.94
C THR A 435 9.88 -12.54 39.36
N ASP A 436 11.07 -12.55 38.77
CA ASP A 436 12.09 -11.55 39.03
C ASP A 436 11.70 -10.20 38.41
N PHE A 437 11.67 -9.15 39.23
CA PHE A 437 11.21 -7.84 38.85
C PHE A 437 12.05 -7.23 37.71
N ARG A 438 13.38 -7.36 37.75
CA ARG A 438 14.25 -6.78 36.70
C ARG A 438 14.14 -7.53 35.40
N GLN A 439 13.98 -8.85 35.44
CA GLN A 439 13.73 -9.66 34.25
C GLN A 439 12.36 -9.31 33.65
N LYS A 440 11.33 -9.14 34.49
CA LYS A 440 9.99 -8.70 34.05
C LYS A 440 10.03 -7.32 33.41
N GLU A 441 10.67 -6.34 34.07
CA GLU A 441 10.87 -4.99 33.52
C GLU A 441 11.57 -5.01 32.14
N GLY A 442 12.63 -5.81 32.02
CA GLY A 442 13.33 -6.00 30.75
C GLY A 442 12.42 -6.58 29.67
N ALA A 443 11.73 -7.68 29.97
CA ALA A 443 10.84 -8.36 29.02
C ALA A 443 9.66 -7.48 28.57
N VAL A 444 9.03 -6.76 29.51
CA VAL A 444 7.94 -5.82 29.21
C VAL A 444 8.44 -4.64 28.35
N SER A 445 9.61 -4.08 28.69
CA SER A 445 10.22 -2.98 27.92
C SER A 445 10.57 -3.40 26.50
N ASP A 446 11.14 -4.59 26.32
CA ASP A 446 11.46 -5.15 24.99
C ASP A 446 10.20 -5.41 24.17
N TYR A 447 9.17 -5.94 24.81
CA TYR A 447 7.89 -6.16 24.14
C TYR A 447 7.27 -4.83 23.70
N ALA A 448 7.21 -3.83 24.60
CA ALA A 448 6.67 -2.50 24.29
C ALA A 448 7.42 -1.81 23.17
N MET A 449 8.77 -1.90 23.19
CA MET A 449 9.61 -1.35 22.11
C MET A 449 9.28 -1.98 20.76
N LYS A 450 9.19 -3.30 20.67
CA LYS A 450 8.89 -4.01 19.43
C LYS A 450 7.43 -3.81 19.01
N ALA A 451 6.49 -3.82 19.97
CA ALA A 451 5.08 -3.54 19.70
C ALA A 451 4.90 -2.14 19.09
N GLY A 452 5.56 -1.13 19.64
CA GLY A 452 5.56 0.22 19.07
C GLY A 452 6.25 0.31 17.70
N LEU A 453 7.35 -0.41 17.48
CA LEU A 453 7.99 -0.46 16.16
C LEU A 453 7.09 -1.08 15.08
N PHE A 454 6.21 -2.01 15.45
CA PHE A 454 5.42 -2.77 14.50
C PHE A 454 3.95 -2.36 14.40
N HIS A 455 3.40 -1.53 15.33
CA HIS A 455 1.97 -1.23 15.36
C HIS A 455 1.44 -0.66 14.03
N ASP A 456 2.27 0.11 13.34
CA ASP A 456 1.94 0.85 12.11
C ASP A 456 2.48 0.21 10.82
N THR A 457 3.03 -1.01 10.86
CA THR A 457 3.64 -1.66 9.68
C THR A 457 2.68 -1.85 8.52
N GLY A 458 1.38 -1.92 8.78
CA GLY A 458 0.36 -1.98 7.73
C GLY A 458 0.35 -0.77 6.79
N LYS A 459 0.85 0.39 7.24
CA LYS A 459 0.99 1.61 6.43
C LYS A 459 1.97 1.46 5.27
N ILE A 460 2.88 0.47 5.30
CA ILE A 460 3.77 0.11 4.18
C ILE A 460 2.97 -0.24 2.92
N SER A 461 1.73 -0.69 3.05
CA SER A 461 0.86 -0.98 1.91
C SER A 461 0.39 0.26 1.16
N PHE A 462 0.45 1.44 1.78
CA PHE A 462 -0.04 2.71 1.23
C PHE A 462 0.97 3.86 1.34
N PRO A 463 2.24 3.70 0.94
CA PRO A 463 3.25 4.71 1.22
C PRO A 463 2.87 6.09 0.66
N ASN A 464 2.31 6.17 -0.55
CA ASN A 464 1.89 7.42 -1.16
C ASN A 464 0.73 8.11 -0.41
N LEU A 465 -0.16 7.36 0.22
CA LEU A 465 -1.24 7.93 1.03
C LEU A 465 -0.69 8.71 2.24
N TYR A 466 0.41 8.24 2.81
CA TYR A 466 1.02 8.84 4.00
C TYR A 466 2.12 9.84 3.68
N SER A 467 2.91 9.64 2.63
CA SER A 467 4.03 10.51 2.27
C SER A 467 3.64 11.69 1.37
N LEU A 468 2.64 11.53 0.51
CA LEU A 468 2.23 12.51 -0.50
C LEU A 468 0.91 13.22 -0.16
N THR A 469 0.59 13.38 1.12
CA THR A 469 -0.64 14.09 1.52
C THR A 469 -0.56 15.56 1.13
N ALA A 470 -1.32 15.93 0.12
CA ALA A 470 -1.33 17.27 -0.44
C ALA A 470 -2.50 18.14 0.08
N ARG A 471 -3.47 17.54 0.75
CA ARG A 471 -4.72 18.12 1.22
C ARG A 471 -5.31 17.28 2.36
N GLN A 472 -6.41 17.73 2.93
CA GLN A 472 -7.22 16.90 3.82
C GLN A 472 -7.77 15.68 3.06
N TRP A 473 -7.75 14.52 3.69
CA TRP A 473 -8.26 13.28 3.09
C TRP A 473 -9.78 13.33 2.89
N PHE A 474 -10.25 12.69 1.85
CA PHE A 474 -11.66 12.36 1.68
C PHE A 474 -12.04 11.14 2.54
N GLU A 475 -13.34 10.93 2.79
CA GLU A 475 -13.86 9.83 3.62
C GLU A 475 -13.29 8.46 3.20
N GLU A 476 -13.26 8.15 1.89
CA GLU A 476 -12.70 6.89 1.38
C GLU A 476 -11.20 6.71 1.68
N GLU A 477 -10.45 7.81 1.80
CA GLU A 477 -9.04 7.74 2.14
C GLU A 477 -8.84 7.49 3.64
N TYR A 478 -9.74 8.01 4.48
CA TYR A 478 -9.79 7.66 5.91
C TYR A 478 -10.16 6.19 6.11
N GLU A 479 -11.18 5.70 5.39
CA GLU A 479 -11.56 4.28 5.41
C GLU A 479 -10.37 3.40 4.99
N LEU A 480 -9.69 3.74 3.89
CA LEU A 480 -8.50 3.02 3.43
C LEU A 480 -7.37 3.06 4.45
N ALA A 481 -7.12 4.24 5.03
CA ALA A 481 -6.07 4.42 6.03
C ALA A 481 -6.34 3.59 7.29
N SER A 482 -7.60 3.46 7.73
CA SER A 482 -7.96 2.67 8.91
C SER A 482 -7.64 1.18 8.77
N LEU A 483 -7.58 0.67 7.53
CA LEU A 483 -7.24 -0.73 7.24
C LEU A 483 -5.78 -1.09 7.57
N HIS A 484 -4.90 -0.11 7.87
CA HIS A 484 -3.53 -0.43 8.24
C HIS A 484 -3.45 -1.33 9.48
N THR A 485 -4.43 -1.26 10.38
CA THR A 485 -4.48 -2.11 11.58
C THR A 485 -4.66 -3.58 11.21
N GLN A 486 -5.61 -3.88 10.33
CA GLN A 486 -5.90 -5.24 9.85
C GLN A 486 -4.77 -5.76 8.94
N ILE A 487 -4.20 -4.90 8.08
CA ILE A 487 -3.05 -5.25 7.26
C ILE A 487 -1.83 -5.54 8.13
N GLY A 488 -1.59 -4.72 9.16
CA GLY A 488 -0.50 -4.91 10.11
C GLY A 488 -0.63 -6.26 10.83
N GLU A 489 -1.82 -6.56 11.32
CA GLU A 489 -2.13 -7.85 11.97
C GLU A 489 -1.88 -9.02 11.01
N ASP A 490 -2.45 -8.99 9.80
CA ASP A 490 -2.24 -10.03 8.78
C ASP A 490 -0.74 -10.25 8.49
N ARG A 491 0.02 -9.17 8.30
CA ARG A 491 1.45 -9.26 7.97
C ARG A 491 2.26 -9.84 9.14
N LEU A 492 2.06 -9.31 10.35
CA LEU A 492 2.81 -9.73 11.52
C LEU A 492 2.49 -11.16 11.93
N SER A 493 1.27 -11.63 11.72
CA SER A 493 0.83 -13.00 12.02
C SER A 493 1.51 -14.07 11.18
N ARG A 494 2.09 -13.68 10.02
CA ARG A 494 2.67 -14.64 9.06
C ARG A 494 4.00 -15.25 9.51
N GLN A 495 4.77 -14.53 10.33
CA GLN A 495 6.08 -15.00 10.77
C GLN A 495 6.14 -15.16 12.29
N PRO A 496 6.77 -16.23 12.81
CA PRO A 496 6.87 -16.48 14.26
C PRO A 496 7.51 -15.32 15.03
N SER A 497 8.51 -14.66 14.46
CA SER A 497 9.26 -13.56 15.10
C SER A 497 8.42 -12.30 15.34
N THR A 498 7.39 -12.05 14.51
CA THR A 498 6.55 -10.85 14.57
C THR A 498 5.13 -11.12 15.07
N ARG A 499 4.68 -12.36 15.03
CA ARG A 499 3.33 -12.78 15.46
C ARG A 499 2.90 -12.28 16.85
N PRO A 500 3.79 -12.24 17.88
CA PRO A 500 3.40 -11.72 19.19
C PRO A 500 2.90 -10.28 19.18
N TYR A 501 3.26 -9.47 18.17
CA TYR A 501 2.91 -8.05 18.08
C TYR A 501 1.67 -7.79 17.20
N ALA A 502 1.17 -8.81 16.52
CA ALA A 502 0.00 -8.69 15.63
C ALA A 502 -1.26 -8.17 16.34
N PRO A 503 -1.62 -8.62 17.55
CA PRO A 503 -2.78 -8.07 18.26
C PRO A 503 -2.64 -6.59 18.61
N VAL A 504 -1.41 -6.09 18.82
CA VAL A 504 -1.16 -4.67 19.08
C VAL A 504 -1.39 -3.86 17.81
N ALA A 505 -0.91 -4.33 16.66
CA ALA A 505 -1.17 -3.69 15.37
C ALA A 505 -2.68 -3.62 15.07
N LEU A 506 -3.43 -4.68 15.41
CA LEU A 506 -4.88 -4.70 15.21
C LEU A 506 -5.61 -3.69 16.11
N GLY A 507 -5.26 -3.64 17.41
CA GLY A 507 -6.10 -3.04 18.45
C GLY A 507 -5.74 -1.61 18.86
N HIS A 508 -4.58 -1.05 18.46
CA HIS A 508 -4.06 0.21 19.02
C HIS A 508 -4.95 1.45 18.76
N HIS A 509 -5.88 1.39 17.82
CA HIS A 509 -6.88 2.45 17.58
C HIS A 509 -8.28 2.12 18.13
N ALA A 510 -8.49 0.93 18.68
CA ALA A 510 -9.76 0.59 19.31
C ALA A 510 -9.92 1.32 20.66
N TRP A 511 -11.14 1.76 20.97
CA TRP A 511 -11.39 2.42 22.24
C TRP A 511 -11.49 1.42 23.38
N TYR A 512 -11.05 1.85 24.58
CA TYR A 512 -11.00 1.03 25.78
C TYR A 512 -12.36 0.41 26.15
N ASP A 513 -13.46 1.19 26.02
CA ASP A 513 -14.82 0.75 26.33
C ASP A 513 -15.53 0.04 25.17
N GLY A 514 -14.89 -0.06 24.00
CA GLY A 514 -15.46 -0.65 22.78
C GLY A 514 -16.52 0.20 22.08
N SER A 515 -16.76 1.46 22.51
CA SER A 515 -17.78 2.32 21.92
C SER A 515 -17.34 3.04 20.64
N GLY A 516 -16.08 2.86 20.21
CA GLY A 516 -15.53 3.53 19.03
C GLY A 516 -14.13 3.08 18.68
N GLY A 517 -13.50 3.82 17.77
CA GLY A 517 -12.22 3.44 17.19
C GLY A 517 -12.38 2.45 16.03
N TYR A 518 -11.32 1.75 15.68
CA TYR A 518 -11.30 0.72 14.62
C TYR A 518 -10.16 -0.27 14.87
N PRO A 519 -10.23 -1.49 14.29
CA PRO A 519 -11.37 -2.04 13.55
C PRO A 519 -12.45 -2.59 14.49
N ASP A 520 -13.69 -2.70 14.02
CA ASP A 520 -14.81 -3.30 14.76
C ASP A 520 -14.58 -4.77 15.12
N SER A 521 -13.66 -5.44 14.41
CA SER A 521 -13.29 -6.85 14.66
C SER A 521 -12.42 -7.05 15.89
N TYR A 522 -11.84 -5.99 16.48
CA TYR A 522 -11.02 -6.12 17.67
C TYR A 522 -11.88 -6.24 18.94
N VAL A 523 -11.70 -7.34 19.67
CA VAL A 523 -12.38 -7.59 20.95
C VAL A 523 -11.34 -7.53 22.07
N ARG A 524 -11.31 -6.42 22.82
CA ARG A 524 -10.30 -6.14 23.83
C ARG A 524 -10.17 -7.26 24.88
N LEU A 525 -11.29 -7.81 25.36
CA LEU A 525 -11.27 -8.83 26.42
C LEU A 525 -10.72 -10.18 25.95
N GLU A 526 -10.71 -10.44 24.66
CA GLU A 526 -10.13 -11.65 24.05
C GLU A 526 -8.64 -11.49 23.71
N CYS A 527 -8.13 -10.25 23.77
CA CYS A 527 -6.74 -9.97 23.43
C CYS A 527 -5.78 -10.38 24.56
N PRO A 528 -4.81 -11.28 24.29
CA PRO A 528 -3.88 -11.79 25.31
C PRO A 528 -2.88 -10.73 25.81
N CYS A 529 -2.72 -9.63 25.09
CA CYS A 529 -1.82 -8.52 25.43
C CYS A 529 -2.54 -7.17 25.49
N ARG A 530 -3.82 -7.17 25.93
CA ARG A 530 -4.67 -5.97 25.94
C ARG A 530 -4.06 -4.78 26.69
N GLN A 531 -3.28 -5.03 27.76
CA GLN A 531 -2.59 -3.98 28.50
C GLN A 531 -1.56 -3.26 27.63
N MET A 532 -0.85 -4.01 26.79
CA MET A 532 0.11 -3.43 25.86
C MET A 532 -0.59 -2.66 24.74
N VAL A 533 -1.73 -3.17 24.25
CA VAL A 533 -2.58 -2.44 23.27
C VAL A 533 -3.03 -1.10 23.86
N ASP A 534 -3.50 -1.09 25.11
CA ASP A 534 -3.92 0.13 25.81
C ASP A 534 -2.77 1.15 25.95
N ILE A 535 -1.55 0.67 26.28
CA ILE A 535 -0.36 1.55 26.40
C ILE A 535 0.05 2.09 25.03
N ILE A 536 0.18 1.22 24.03
CA ILE A 536 0.57 1.66 22.67
C ILE A 536 -0.45 2.63 22.11
N GLY A 537 -1.76 2.36 22.23
CA GLY A 537 -2.80 3.25 21.76
C GLY A 537 -2.80 4.63 22.42
N LEU A 538 -2.49 4.71 23.72
CA LEU A 538 -2.36 6.00 24.41
C LEU A 538 -1.10 6.74 23.96
N VAL A 539 0.05 6.08 23.88
CA VAL A 539 1.32 6.71 23.49
C VAL A 539 1.33 7.10 22.03
N ASP A 540 0.77 6.27 21.15
CA ASP A 540 0.54 6.58 19.74
C ASP A 540 -0.26 7.87 19.60
N TRP A 541 -1.38 7.98 20.32
CA TRP A 541 -2.21 9.18 20.28
C TRP A 541 -1.47 10.41 20.81
N LEU A 542 -0.71 10.28 21.94
CA LEU A 542 0.09 11.38 22.49
C LEU A 542 1.15 11.87 21.50
N ASP A 543 1.88 10.95 20.84
CA ASP A 543 2.85 11.34 19.81
C ASP A 543 2.15 12.04 18.64
N ASN A 544 1.07 11.43 18.16
CA ASN A 544 0.31 11.95 17.05
C ASN A 544 -0.21 13.37 17.27
N VAL A 545 -0.85 13.72 18.40
CA VAL A 545 -1.45 15.04 18.62
C VAL A 545 -0.44 16.13 19.00
N THR A 546 0.78 15.73 19.42
CA THR A 546 1.86 16.66 19.77
C THR A 546 2.85 16.90 18.65
N TYR A 547 2.84 16.04 17.61
CA TYR A 547 3.73 16.17 16.48
C TYR A 547 3.12 17.02 15.37
N THR A 548 3.95 17.80 14.64
CA THR A 548 3.48 18.87 13.75
C THR A 548 2.77 18.45 12.48
N THR A 549 2.90 17.20 12.06
CA THR A 549 2.35 16.72 10.78
C THR A 549 0.93 16.16 10.89
N HIS A 550 0.10 16.69 11.83
CA HIS A 550 -1.23 16.13 12.01
C HIS A 550 -2.16 16.39 10.84
N ARG A 551 -2.31 15.39 10.02
CA ARG A 551 -3.16 15.33 8.82
C ARG A 551 -4.65 15.25 9.15
N TYR A 552 -4.99 14.87 10.39
CA TYR A 552 -6.36 14.52 10.81
C TYR A 552 -7.08 15.63 11.58
N THR A 553 -6.39 16.39 12.41
CA THR A 553 -7.04 17.34 13.32
C THR A 553 -6.74 18.81 13.04
N GLY A 554 -5.77 19.11 12.19
CA GLY A 554 -5.42 20.47 11.79
C GLY A 554 -4.78 21.36 12.86
N MET A 555 -4.69 20.92 14.12
CA MET A 555 -4.08 21.68 15.20
C MET A 555 -3.19 20.82 16.08
N LYS A 556 -1.94 21.22 16.20
CA LYS A 556 -0.96 20.64 17.13
C LYS A 556 -1.32 21.04 18.55
N LYS A 557 -1.22 20.09 19.50
CA LYS A 557 -1.35 20.33 20.93
C LYS A 557 0.01 20.38 21.61
N THR A 558 0.12 21.18 22.66
CA THR A 558 1.22 21.01 23.60
C THR A 558 1.05 19.70 24.37
N PHE A 559 2.14 19.14 24.90
CA PHE A 559 2.06 17.89 25.66
C PHE A 559 1.11 17.98 26.87
N PRO A 560 1.12 19.04 27.69
CA PRO A 560 0.13 19.22 28.77
C PRO A 560 -1.32 19.30 28.28
N GLU A 561 -1.60 19.87 27.12
CA GLU A 561 -2.95 19.87 26.54
C GLU A 561 -3.39 18.48 26.12
N ALA A 562 -2.48 17.71 25.52
CA ALA A 562 -2.72 16.31 25.14
C ALA A 562 -3.00 15.45 26.40
N VAL A 563 -2.19 15.59 27.44
CA VAL A 563 -2.38 14.87 28.70
C VAL A 563 -3.75 15.19 29.32
N ARG A 564 -4.13 16.48 29.45
CA ARG A 564 -5.46 16.86 29.96
C ARG A 564 -6.60 16.25 29.15
N GLU A 565 -6.44 16.16 27.84
CA GLU A 565 -7.47 15.53 27.01
C GLU A 565 -7.48 14.02 27.17
N ALA A 566 -6.32 13.35 27.25
CA ALA A 566 -6.24 11.91 27.53
C ALA A 566 -6.94 11.55 28.84
N ILE A 567 -6.71 12.33 29.91
CA ILE A 567 -7.39 12.15 31.21
C ILE A 567 -8.91 12.25 31.05
N ARG A 568 -9.43 13.25 30.34
CA ARG A 568 -10.88 13.40 30.06
C ARG A 568 -11.47 12.23 29.29
N LEU A 569 -10.67 11.55 28.47
CA LEU A 569 -11.06 10.41 27.67
C LEU A 569 -10.81 9.07 28.38
N GLY A 570 -10.31 9.10 29.63
CA GLY A 570 -10.11 7.93 30.49
C GLY A 570 -11.44 7.21 30.74
N GLY A 571 -11.39 5.86 30.71
CA GLY A 571 -12.57 5.02 30.82
C GLY A 571 -13.41 4.89 29.54
N LYS A 572 -13.19 5.75 28.55
CA LYS A 572 -13.87 5.71 27.26
C LYS A 572 -12.90 5.28 26.14
N ARG A 573 -11.99 6.17 25.77
CA ARG A 573 -11.00 5.92 24.71
C ARG A 573 -9.76 5.21 25.23
N PHE A 574 -9.31 5.60 26.43
CA PHE A 574 -8.08 5.10 27.05
C PHE A 574 -8.38 4.40 28.37
N SER A 575 -7.49 3.52 28.79
CA SER A 575 -7.55 2.87 30.08
C SER A 575 -7.57 3.91 31.22
N PRO A 576 -8.56 3.88 32.14
CA PRO A 576 -8.64 4.84 33.25
C PRO A 576 -7.45 4.70 34.21
N LEU A 577 -6.89 3.50 34.33
CA LEU A 577 -5.68 3.28 35.12
C LEU A 577 -4.49 4.04 34.51
N LEU A 578 -4.27 3.91 33.20
CA LEU A 578 -3.15 4.58 32.52
C LEU A 578 -3.31 6.09 32.51
N THR A 579 -4.52 6.61 32.27
CA THR A 579 -4.77 8.06 32.30
C THR A 579 -4.71 8.62 33.70
N GLY A 580 -5.11 7.88 34.73
CA GLY A 580 -4.94 8.27 36.13
C GLY A 580 -3.47 8.48 36.53
N ARG A 581 -2.53 7.71 35.92
CA ARG A 581 -1.09 7.94 36.14
C ARG A 581 -0.59 9.26 35.58
N LEU A 582 -1.23 9.77 34.52
CA LEU A 582 -0.89 11.05 33.91
C LEU A 582 -1.32 12.26 34.77
N GLU A 583 -2.12 12.05 35.81
CA GLU A 583 -2.48 13.12 36.77
C GLU A 583 -1.30 13.49 37.68
N ASP A 584 -0.29 12.62 37.81
CA ASP A 584 0.95 12.94 38.52
C ASP A 584 1.87 13.79 37.61
N PRO A 585 2.18 15.05 37.99
CA PRO A 585 3.06 15.92 37.21
C PRO A 585 4.46 15.33 36.99
N ALA A 586 4.93 14.46 37.87
CA ALA A 586 6.23 13.81 37.69
C ALA A 586 6.17 12.76 36.59
N VAL A 587 5.08 12.03 36.44
CA VAL A 587 4.83 11.09 35.34
C VAL A 587 4.65 11.84 34.03
N GLU A 588 3.84 12.90 34.01
CA GLU A 588 3.67 13.76 32.83
C GLU A 588 5.03 14.26 32.33
N HIS A 589 5.87 14.79 33.22
CA HIS A 589 7.20 15.32 32.87
C HIS A 589 8.12 14.21 32.31
N LYS A 590 8.22 13.06 32.98
CA LYS A 590 9.03 11.92 32.51
C LYS A 590 8.61 11.43 31.13
N LEU A 591 7.29 11.40 30.85
CA LEU A 591 6.79 10.98 29.53
C LEU A 591 7.05 12.02 28.45
N ALA A 592 6.95 13.31 28.75
CA ALA A 592 7.30 14.37 27.83
C ALA A 592 8.78 14.28 27.42
N GLU A 593 9.70 14.11 28.41
CA GLU A 593 11.12 13.91 28.15
C GLU A 593 11.40 12.64 27.34
N ALA A 594 10.72 11.53 27.68
CA ALA A 594 10.85 10.26 26.95
C ALA A 594 10.41 10.40 25.50
N LEU A 595 9.29 11.09 25.25
CA LEU A 595 8.76 11.32 23.90
C LEU A 595 9.74 12.14 23.04
N GLU A 596 10.22 13.29 23.58
CA GLU A 596 11.15 14.17 22.86
C GLU A 596 12.50 13.48 22.62
N GLY A 597 13.06 12.85 23.65
CA GLY A 597 14.31 12.11 23.56
C GLY A 597 14.25 10.94 22.58
N SER A 598 13.13 10.20 22.57
CA SER A 598 12.91 9.08 21.66
C SER A 598 12.82 9.55 20.20
N ARG A 599 12.15 10.65 19.95
CA ARG A 599 12.01 11.24 18.62
C ARG A 599 13.38 11.72 18.09
N ARG A 600 14.15 12.38 18.94
CA ARG A 600 15.51 12.80 18.61
C ARG A 600 16.43 11.62 18.27
N GLU A 601 16.32 10.53 19.03
CA GLU A 601 17.06 9.29 18.79
C GLU A 601 16.66 8.62 17.47
N ALA A 602 15.36 8.58 17.15
CA ALA A 602 14.86 8.05 15.88
C ALA A 602 15.43 8.81 14.68
N TYR A 603 15.47 10.14 14.75
CA TYR A 603 16.12 10.96 13.71
C TYR A 603 17.63 10.73 13.63
N ARG A 604 18.29 10.48 14.77
CA ARG A 604 19.71 10.14 14.78
C ARG A 604 19.99 8.87 14.01
N ARG A 605 19.18 7.83 14.22
CA ARG A 605 19.29 6.57 13.48
C ARG A 605 19.08 6.73 11.99
N LEU A 606 18.11 7.57 11.58
CA LEU A 606 17.91 7.89 10.17
C LEU A 606 19.12 8.62 9.57
N TYR A 607 19.72 9.56 10.31
CA TYR A 607 20.92 10.28 9.90
C TYR A 607 22.12 9.34 9.75
N GLU A 608 22.34 8.45 10.73
CA GLU A 608 23.40 7.45 10.70
C GLU A 608 23.22 6.49 9.53
N ALA A 609 22.02 5.92 9.35
CA ALA A 609 21.71 5.04 8.23
C ALA A 609 21.89 5.70 6.85
N ALA A 610 21.63 7.00 6.74
CA ALA A 610 21.86 7.75 5.49
C ALA A 610 23.36 7.92 5.19
N ASN A 611 24.21 8.04 6.22
CA ASN A 611 25.65 8.22 6.08
C ASN A 611 26.42 6.89 5.92
N GLU A 612 25.98 5.81 6.57
CA GLU A 612 26.60 4.48 6.43
C GLU A 612 26.51 3.95 5.01
N ARG A 613 25.46 4.31 4.27
CA ARG A 613 25.29 3.94 2.84
C ARG A 613 26.29 4.63 1.90
N GLN A 614 27.07 5.60 2.37
CA GLN A 614 28.09 6.31 1.59
C GLN A 614 29.51 5.85 1.87
N ALA A 615 29.71 5.00 2.87
CA ALA A 615 31.03 4.41 3.09
C ALA A 615 31.36 3.47 1.91
N PRO A 616 32.50 3.66 1.20
CA PRO A 616 32.85 2.94 -0.01
C PRO A 616 33.05 1.44 0.22
#